data_08bcccc20228e3031e182bbc6e62d50f
#
_entry.id   08bcccc20228e3031e182bbc6e62d50f
#
_cell.length_a   1.000
_cell.length_b   1.000
_cell.length_c   1.000
_cell.angle_alpha   90.00
_cell.angle_beta   90.00
_cell.angle_gamma   90.00
#
_symmetry.space_group_name_H-M   'P 1'
#
loop_
_entity.id
_entity.type
_entity.pdbx_description
1 polymer ?
#
loop_
_entity_poly.entity_id
_entity_poly.type
_entity_poly.pdbx_seq_one_letter_code
_entity_poly.pdbx_strand_id
1 'polypeptide(L)'
;MKIKSEHISTENFKIFGKVVAAPTVNPTSQAQDYKFWSDIANYLIEGETEIGICTVYKQRKNYINGMERHVRTPEILIPIDAPFILPLVIDRKDEDQVKAFQCNLGEAVVINKAVWHGACLPVGKDESSYFVIFRKGTPHEDVEKKNIKTIEIE
;
A
#
# COMPACT_ATOMS: atom_id res chain seq x y z
N MET A 1 -21.10 5.91 3.17
CA MET A 1 -20.12 7.03 3.24
C MET A 1 -19.33 7.03 1.95
N LYS A 2 -18.91 8.21 1.47
CA LYS A 2 -18.05 8.37 0.30
C LYS A 2 -16.79 9.09 0.72
N ILE A 3 -15.65 8.65 0.21
CA ILE A 3 -14.35 9.30 0.40
C ILE A 3 -13.66 9.47 -0.94
N LYS A 4 -12.81 10.49 -1.04
CA LYS A 4 -11.97 10.70 -2.22
C LYS A 4 -10.58 10.12 -2.00
N SER A 5 -10.03 9.54 -3.06
CA SER A 5 -8.62 9.16 -3.04
C SER A 5 -7.71 10.37 -3.28
N GLU A 6 -6.55 10.35 -2.64
CA GLU A 6 -5.49 11.33 -2.82
C GLU A 6 -4.27 10.65 -3.45
N HIS A 7 -3.52 11.36 -4.28
CA HIS A 7 -2.21 10.87 -4.71
C HIS A 7 -1.29 10.75 -3.50
N ILE A 8 -0.62 9.61 -3.38
CA ILE A 8 0.25 9.32 -2.26
C ILE A 8 1.47 10.26 -2.24
N SER A 9 1.86 10.69 -1.05
CA SER A 9 3.08 11.45 -0.80
C SER A 9 3.69 11.05 0.54
N THR A 10 4.96 11.34 0.72
CA THR A 10 5.64 11.11 2.00
C THR A 10 4.90 11.81 3.16
N GLU A 11 4.38 13.00 2.92
CA GLU A 11 3.70 13.78 3.96
C GLU A 11 2.33 13.23 4.32
N ASN A 12 1.47 12.93 3.33
CA ASN A 12 0.10 12.48 3.64
C ASN A 12 0.01 11.02 4.09
N PHE A 13 1.06 10.22 3.84
CA PHE A 13 1.11 8.81 4.19
C PHE A 13 1.90 8.51 5.48
N LYS A 14 2.58 9.48 6.06
CA LYS A 14 3.56 9.29 7.16
C LYS A 14 3.02 8.55 8.39
N ILE A 15 1.75 8.69 8.71
CA ILE A 15 1.14 7.98 9.85
C ILE A 15 0.86 6.50 9.55
N PHE A 16 0.76 6.12 8.27
CA PHE A 16 0.49 4.74 7.84
C PHE A 16 1.76 3.98 7.50
N GLY A 17 2.83 4.68 7.15
CA GLY A 17 4.07 4.06 6.74
C GLY A 17 4.96 4.99 5.92
N LYS A 18 5.62 4.42 4.92
CA LYS A 18 6.61 5.12 4.09
C LYS A 18 6.26 5.00 2.62
N VAL A 19 6.74 5.95 1.84
CA VAL A 19 6.53 6.02 0.39
C VAL A 19 7.88 6.04 -0.31
N VAL A 20 7.98 5.26 -1.37
CA VAL A 20 9.04 5.39 -2.37
C VAL A 20 8.43 6.07 -3.58
N ALA A 21 8.97 7.22 -3.94
CA ALA A 21 8.53 8.02 -5.08
C ALA A 21 9.73 8.59 -5.83
N ALA A 22 9.49 9.28 -6.94
CA ALA A 22 10.54 9.94 -7.69
C ALA A 22 11.37 10.87 -6.79
N PRO A 23 12.70 10.69 -6.72
CA PRO A 23 13.54 11.46 -5.83
C PRO A 23 13.58 12.94 -6.22
N THR A 24 13.57 13.81 -5.21
CA THR A 24 13.72 15.28 -5.37
C THR A 24 15.06 15.78 -4.88
N VAL A 25 15.90 14.90 -4.37
CA VAL A 25 17.24 15.18 -3.85
C VAL A 25 18.33 14.69 -4.79
N ASN A 26 19.56 15.11 -4.55
CA ASN A 26 20.70 14.60 -5.30
C ASN A 26 20.87 13.09 -5.13
N PRO A 27 21.31 12.36 -6.17
CA PRO A 27 21.57 10.93 -6.06
C PRO A 27 22.65 10.64 -5.02
N THR A 28 22.54 9.47 -4.38
CA THR A 28 23.58 8.95 -3.47
C THR A 28 24.87 8.71 -4.23
N SER A 29 24.77 8.15 -5.44
CA SER A 29 25.89 7.99 -6.36
C SER A 29 25.43 8.17 -7.81
N GLN A 30 26.35 8.59 -8.67
CA GLN A 30 26.08 8.74 -10.09
C GLN A 30 27.35 8.64 -10.90
N ALA A 31 27.20 8.20 -12.13
CA ALA A 31 28.23 8.21 -13.18
C ALA A 31 27.59 8.60 -14.50
N GLN A 32 28.33 8.47 -15.60
CA GLN A 32 27.82 8.82 -16.93
C GLN A 32 26.59 8.00 -17.34
N ASP A 33 26.51 6.76 -16.87
CA ASP A 33 25.53 5.76 -17.29
C ASP A 33 24.46 5.43 -16.22
N TYR A 34 24.51 6.05 -15.02
CA TYR A 34 23.50 5.81 -13.98
C TYR A 34 23.37 6.95 -12.96
N LYS A 35 22.22 6.95 -12.30
CA LYS A 35 21.97 7.66 -11.05
C LYS A 35 21.34 6.68 -10.06
N PHE A 36 21.79 6.71 -8.83
CA PHE A 36 21.31 5.83 -7.78
C PHE A 36 20.91 6.61 -6.53
N TRP A 37 19.69 6.38 -6.08
CA TRP A 37 19.17 6.90 -4.81
C TRP A 37 18.96 5.72 -3.86
N SER A 38 19.80 5.63 -2.87
CA SER A 38 19.73 4.64 -1.80
C SER A 38 18.91 5.18 -0.63
N ASP A 39 18.45 4.27 0.23
CA ASP A 39 17.91 4.64 1.54
C ASP A 39 16.65 5.55 1.51
N ILE A 40 15.78 5.33 0.52
CA ILE A 40 14.54 6.11 0.39
C ILE A 40 13.52 5.68 1.44
N ALA A 41 13.37 4.39 1.67
CA ALA A 41 12.51 3.83 2.70
C ALA A 41 13.18 2.67 3.41
N ASN A 42 13.02 2.64 4.73
CA ASN A 42 13.59 1.61 5.60
C ASN A 42 12.47 0.87 6.33
N TYR A 43 12.62 -0.43 6.45
CA TYR A 43 11.72 -1.28 7.21
C TYR A 43 12.45 -2.50 7.75
N LEU A 44 11.90 -3.10 8.80
CA LEU A 44 12.44 -4.31 9.39
C LEU A 44 11.42 -5.44 9.24
N ILE A 45 11.84 -6.54 8.65
CA ILE A 45 11.10 -7.80 8.63
C ILE A 45 11.91 -8.80 9.44
N GLU A 46 11.33 -9.31 10.53
CA GLU A 46 11.93 -10.36 11.33
C GLU A 46 11.68 -11.73 10.69
N GLY A 47 12.75 -12.51 10.53
CA GLY A 47 12.69 -13.83 9.92
C GLY A 47 12.78 -13.78 8.39
N GLU A 48 12.34 -14.86 7.77
CA GLU A 48 12.38 -15.01 6.33
C GLU A 48 11.32 -14.12 5.65
N THR A 49 11.67 -13.56 4.50
CA THR A 49 10.81 -12.69 3.70
C THR A 49 10.32 -13.43 2.47
N GLU A 50 9.08 -13.18 2.06
CA GLU A 50 8.52 -13.64 0.80
C GLU A 50 8.14 -12.49 -0.12
N ILE A 51 8.15 -12.76 -1.43
CA ILE A 51 7.61 -11.88 -2.47
C ILE A 51 6.49 -12.65 -3.17
N GLY A 52 5.31 -12.04 -3.22
CA GLY A 52 4.17 -12.55 -3.95
C GLY A 52 3.66 -11.54 -4.97
N ILE A 53 2.69 -11.95 -5.74
CA ILE A 53 1.96 -11.08 -6.68
C ILE A 53 0.47 -11.20 -6.34
N CYS A 54 -0.19 -10.06 -6.20
CA CYS A 54 -1.63 -9.97 -6.09
C CYS A 54 -2.19 -9.28 -7.33
N THR A 55 -3.22 -9.87 -7.91
CA THR A 55 -3.99 -9.24 -8.99
C THR A 55 -5.40 -8.96 -8.50
N VAL A 56 -5.80 -7.72 -8.59
CA VAL A 56 -7.15 -7.27 -8.20
C VAL A 56 -7.94 -6.85 -9.43
N TYR A 57 -9.22 -7.15 -9.41
CA TYR A 57 -10.13 -6.90 -10.52
C TYR A 57 -11.05 -5.74 -10.20
N LYS A 58 -11.30 -4.90 -11.21
CA LYS A 58 -12.24 -3.79 -11.11
C LYS A 58 -13.64 -4.30 -10.78
N GLN A 59 -14.21 -3.74 -9.76
CA GLN A 59 -15.59 -3.97 -9.40
C GLN A 59 -16.50 -2.93 -10.09
N ARG A 60 -17.78 -3.23 -10.19
CA ARG A 60 -18.77 -2.31 -10.76
C ARG A 60 -18.78 -0.95 -10.06
N LYS A 61 -18.51 -0.95 -8.76
CA LYS A 61 -18.31 0.23 -7.93
C LYS A 61 -17.12 0.00 -7.00
N ASN A 62 -16.37 1.04 -6.73
CA ASN A 62 -15.23 0.99 -5.83
C ASN A 62 -15.68 0.98 -4.36
N TYR A 63 -16.26 -0.13 -3.93
CA TYR A 63 -16.69 -0.31 -2.55
C TYR A 63 -15.67 -1.13 -1.76
N ILE A 64 -15.46 -0.73 -0.51
CA ILE A 64 -14.84 -1.57 0.49
C ILE A 64 -15.81 -1.82 1.64
N ASN A 65 -15.82 -3.03 2.16
CA ASN A 65 -16.64 -3.44 3.31
C ASN A 65 -15.87 -4.35 4.28
N GLY A 66 -14.59 -4.52 4.06
CA GLY A 66 -13.69 -5.29 4.90
C GLY A 66 -12.29 -4.70 4.93
N MET A 67 -11.59 -4.96 6.01
CA MET A 67 -10.19 -4.60 6.19
C MET A 67 -9.43 -5.75 6.84
N GLU A 68 -8.12 -5.78 6.60
CA GLU A 68 -7.20 -6.70 7.24
C GLU A 68 -5.98 -5.96 7.78
N ARG A 69 -5.25 -6.59 8.67
CA ARG A 69 -3.95 -6.11 9.13
C ARG A 69 -3.00 -7.24 9.44
N HIS A 70 -1.72 -6.91 9.44
CA HIS A 70 -0.64 -7.78 9.87
C HIS A 70 0.05 -7.15 11.08
N VAL A 71 0.26 -7.90 12.15
CA VAL A 71 0.84 -7.36 13.39
C VAL A 71 2.31 -7.71 13.58
N ARG A 72 2.83 -8.67 12.81
CA ARG A 72 4.21 -9.14 12.92
C ARG A 72 5.17 -8.59 11.86
N THR A 73 4.64 -7.94 10.82
CA THR A 73 5.42 -7.51 9.66
C THR A 73 4.85 -6.24 9.07
N PRO A 74 5.70 -5.35 8.55
CA PRO A 74 5.26 -4.38 7.56
C PRO A 74 4.90 -5.11 6.25
N GLU A 75 4.19 -4.42 5.37
CA GLU A 75 3.84 -4.91 4.05
C GLU A 75 4.24 -3.90 3.00
N ILE A 76 4.96 -4.35 2.00
CA ILE A 76 5.42 -3.51 0.89
C ILE A 76 4.60 -3.85 -0.35
N LEU A 77 4.02 -2.83 -0.98
CA LEU A 77 3.25 -2.95 -2.22
C LEU A 77 3.92 -2.13 -3.31
N ILE A 78 4.13 -2.76 -4.47
CA ILE A 78 4.78 -2.15 -5.63
C ILE A 78 3.92 -2.41 -6.87
N PRO A 79 3.29 -1.38 -7.47
CA PRO A 79 2.49 -1.56 -8.69
C PRO A 79 3.33 -2.09 -9.85
N ILE A 80 2.79 -3.05 -10.61
CA ILE A 80 3.46 -3.68 -11.75
C ILE A 80 2.96 -3.11 -13.06
N ASP A 81 1.66 -3.05 -13.28
CA ASP A 81 1.05 -2.81 -14.59
C ASP A 81 -0.02 -1.71 -14.61
N ALA A 82 -0.52 -1.32 -13.46
CA ALA A 82 -1.49 -0.24 -13.32
C ALA A 82 -1.41 0.39 -11.94
N PRO A 83 -1.80 1.67 -11.80
CA PRO A 83 -2.00 2.26 -10.48
C PRO A 83 -3.08 1.52 -9.68
N PHE A 84 -3.00 1.63 -8.36
CA PHE A 84 -4.07 1.17 -7.48
C PHE A 84 -4.41 2.24 -6.44
N ILE A 85 -5.60 2.15 -5.88
CA ILE A 85 -6.01 2.92 -4.70
C ILE A 85 -5.98 1.98 -3.50
N LEU A 86 -5.30 2.42 -2.44
CA LEU A 86 -5.13 1.70 -1.18
C LEU A 86 -5.91 2.41 -0.07
N PRO A 87 -6.98 1.80 0.47
CA PRO A 87 -7.68 2.32 1.64
C PRO A 87 -7.00 1.88 2.94
N LEU A 88 -6.83 2.81 3.90
CA LEU A 88 -6.18 2.54 5.18
C LEU A 88 -6.88 3.26 6.35
N VAL A 89 -6.71 2.70 7.54
CA VAL A 89 -7.10 3.33 8.81
C VAL A 89 -6.19 2.84 9.94
N ILE A 90 -5.83 3.73 10.86
CA ILE A 90 -4.98 3.37 12.01
C ILE A 90 -5.80 2.64 13.06
N ASP A 91 -6.88 3.24 13.51
CA ASP A 91 -7.81 2.65 14.49
C ASP A 91 -9.15 2.40 13.80
N ARG A 92 -9.60 1.16 13.82
CA ARG A 92 -10.86 0.81 13.20
C ARG A 92 -12.11 1.17 14.00
N LYS A 93 -11.97 1.70 15.20
CA LYS A 93 -13.09 2.33 15.91
C LYS A 93 -13.53 3.62 15.23
N ASP A 94 -12.61 4.21 14.46
CA ASP A 94 -12.80 5.44 13.71
C ASP A 94 -12.94 5.15 12.21
N GLU A 95 -13.94 4.36 11.82
CA GLU A 95 -14.22 4.06 10.40
C GLU A 95 -14.38 5.33 9.56
N ASP A 96 -14.78 6.44 10.19
CA ASP A 96 -14.89 7.75 9.55
C ASP A 96 -13.53 8.38 9.19
N GLN A 97 -12.43 7.78 9.67
CA GLN A 97 -11.06 8.21 9.38
C GLN A 97 -10.35 7.34 8.33
N VAL A 98 -11.08 6.50 7.64
CA VAL A 98 -10.52 5.77 6.50
C VAL A 98 -10.04 6.77 5.46
N LYS A 99 -8.78 6.61 5.05
CA LYS A 99 -8.17 7.37 3.96
C LYS A 99 -7.88 6.45 2.79
N ALA A 100 -7.89 6.99 1.61
CA ALA A 100 -7.59 6.25 0.38
C ALA A 100 -6.50 6.96 -0.41
N PHE A 101 -5.46 6.22 -0.81
CA PHE A 101 -4.31 6.77 -1.53
C PHE A 101 -4.11 6.06 -2.85
N GLN A 102 -3.93 6.84 -3.92
CA GLN A 102 -3.53 6.32 -5.21
C GLN A 102 -2.00 6.20 -5.27
N CYS A 103 -1.53 5.00 -5.53
CA CYS A 103 -0.13 4.67 -5.79
C CYS A 103 0.06 4.42 -7.28
N ASN A 104 0.92 5.18 -7.93
CA ASN A 104 1.17 5.11 -9.37
C ASN A 104 2.35 4.18 -9.69
N LEU A 105 2.49 3.82 -10.97
CA LEU A 105 3.68 3.13 -11.47
C LEU A 105 4.92 3.97 -11.17
N GLY A 106 6.00 3.32 -10.74
CA GLY A 106 7.23 3.98 -10.30
C GLY A 106 7.23 4.42 -8.83
N GLU A 107 6.15 4.15 -8.11
CA GLU A 107 6.02 4.39 -6.69
C GLU A 107 5.90 3.06 -5.93
N ALA A 108 6.15 3.08 -4.64
CA ALA A 108 5.91 1.95 -3.75
C ALA A 108 5.50 2.45 -2.37
N VAL A 109 4.84 1.59 -1.60
CA VAL A 109 4.44 1.89 -0.23
C VAL A 109 4.94 0.82 0.72
N VAL A 110 5.31 1.24 1.92
CA VAL A 110 5.55 0.39 3.07
C VAL A 110 4.47 0.68 4.09
N ILE A 111 3.57 -0.27 4.30
CA ILE A 111 2.52 -0.19 5.32
C ILE A 111 3.10 -0.64 6.65
N ASN A 112 3.00 0.17 7.69
CA ASN A 112 3.46 -0.18 9.03
C ASN A 112 2.69 -1.38 9.59
N LYS A 113 3.33 -2.10 10.51
CA LYS A 113 2.66 -3.14 11.31
C LYS A 113 1.38 -2.61 11.92
N ALA A 114 0.37 -3.47 11.99
CA ALA A 114 -0.92 -3.22 12.63
C ALA A 114 -1.79 -2.12 12.00
N VAL A 115 -1.40 -1.54 10.88
CA VAL A 115 -2.26 -0.64 10.12
C VAL A 115 -3.33 -1.45 9.39
N TRP A 116 -4.57 -1.07 9.55
CA TRP A 116 -5.68 -1.67 8.82
C TRP A 116 -5.70 -1.17 7.38
N HIS A 117 -5.81 -2.09 6.44
CA HIS A 117 -5.91 -1.77 5.02
C HIS A 117 -7.00 -2.59 4.35
N GLY A 118 -7.64 -2.02 3.34
CA GLY A 118 -8.58 -2.72 2.47
C GLY A 118 -7.87 -3.31 1.26
N ALA A 119 -8.62 -4.06 0.45
CA ALA A 119 -8.14 -4.49 -0.85
C ALA A 119 -7.81 -3.28 -1.73
N CYS A 120 -6.74 -3.38 -2.50
CA CYS A 120 -6.42 -2.38 -3.50
C CYS A 120 -7.49 -2.35 -4.61
N LEU A 121 -7.74 -1.18 -5.16
CA LEU A 121 -8.70 -0.97 -6.23
C LEU A 121 -7.96 -0.54 -7.50
N PRO A 122 -8.20 -1.19 -8.65
CA PRO A 122 -7.54 -0.82 -9.91
C PRO A 122 -7.94 0.57 -10.39
N VAL A 123 -7.00 1.29 -11.00
CA VAL A 123 -7.23 2.59 -11.60
C VAL A 123 -6.90 2.54 -13.09
N GLY A 124 -7.84 2.99 -13.93
CA GLY A 124 -7.63 3.13 -15.37
C GLY A 124 -7.61 1.83 -16.19
N LYS A 125 -7.65 0.67 -15.52
CA LYS A 125 -7.71 -0.65 -16.16
C LYS A 125 -8.70 -1.56 -15.43
N ASP A 126 -9.06 -2.67 -16.05
CA ASP A 126 -9.98 -3.65 -15.47
C ASP A 126 -9.31 -4.53 -14.39
N GLU A 127 -7.99 -4.54 -14.35
CA GLU A 127 -7.21 -5.21 -13.33
C GLU A 127 -5.92 -4.45 -13.02
N SER A 128 -5.39 -4.70 -11.85
CA SER A 128 -4.09 -4.19 -11.40
C SER A 128 -3.35 -5.30 -10.66
N SER A 129 -2.10 -5.51 -11.03
CA SER A 129 -1.19 -6.43 -10.34
C SER A 129 -0.13 -5.64 -9.60
N TYR A 130 0.27 -6.14 -8.44
CA TYR A 130 1.32 -5.53 -7.64
C TYR A 130 2.12 -6.60 -6.90
N PHE A 131 3.40 -6.32 -6.68
CA PHE A 131 4.23 -7.12 -5.79
C PHE A 131 3.83 -6.87 -4.34
N VAL A 132 3.80 -7.96 -3.58
CA VAL A 132 3.56 -7.95 -2.13
C VAL A 132 4.78 -8.55 -1.46
N ILE A 133 5.40 -7.80 -0.55
CA ILE A 133 6.56 -8.24 0.21
C ILE A 133 6.23 -8.14 1.69
N PHE A 134 6.40 -9.22 2.44
CA PHE A 134 6.24 -9.26 3.89
C PHE A 134 6.95 -10.50 4.46
N ARG A 135 6.80 -10.73 5.76
CA ARG A 135 7.29 -11.94 6.40
C ARG A 135 6.68 -13.18 5.77
N LYS A 136 7.51 -14.19 5.50
CA LYS A 136 7.04 -15.47 4.97
C LYS A 136 5.96 -16.08 5.87
N GLY A 137 4.91 -16.59 5.23
CA GLY A 137 3.77 -17.23 5.91
C GLY A 137 2.69 -16.27 6.40
N THR A 138 2.85 -14.95 6.21
CA THR A 138 1.88 -13.95 6.65
C THR A 138 0.43 -14.27 6.26
N PRO A 139 0.10 -14.71 5.02
CA PRO A 139 -1.28 -15.04 4.65
C PRO A 139 -1.93 -16.14 5.49
N HIS A 140 -1.14 -17.01 6.10
CA HIS A 140 -1.63 -18.14 6.91
C HIS A 140 -1.52 -17.93 8.41
N GLU A 141 -0.60 -17.06 8.87
CA GLU A 141 -0.22 -16.96 10.29
C GLU A 141 -0.50 -15.59 10.91
N ASP A 142 -0.61 -14.55 10.11
CA ASP A 142 -0.64 -13.16 10.60
C ASP A 142 -1.65 -12.31 9.82
N VAL A 143 -2.91 -12.71 9.83
CA VAL A 143 -4.01 -11.94 9.23
C VAL A 143 -5.14 -11.81 10.24
N GLU A 144 -5.43 -10.58 10.62
CA GLU A 144 -6.67 -10.22 11.29
C GLU A 144 -7.60 -9.56 10.28
N LYS A 145 -8.87 -9.96 10.25
CA LYS A 145 -9.89 -9.44 9.34
C LYS A 145 -11.05 -8.84 10.10
N LYS A 146 -11.66 -7.82 9.53
CA LYS A 146 -12.87 -7.22 10.07
C LYS A 146 -13.76 -6.63 8.98
N ASN A 147 -15.06 -6.83 9.14
CA ASN A 147 -16.05 -6.11 8.36
C ASN A 147 -16.19 -4.67 8.87
N ILE A 148 -16.38 -3.75 7.96
CA ILE A 148 -16.67 -2.34 8.20
C ILE A 148 -17.96 -1.94 7.47
N LYS A 149 -18.52 -0.79 7.80
CA LYS A 149 -19.58 -0.21 6.98
C LYS A 149 -19.08 0.05 5.58
N THR A 150 -19.93 -0.18 4.59
CA THR A 150 -19.56 0.04 3.18
C THR A 150 -19.15 1.48 2.93
N ILE A 151 -17.96 1.64 2.37
CA ILE A 151 -17.40 2.93 1.95
C ILE A 151 -17.22 2.90 0.44
N GLU A 152 -17.72 3.92 -0.25
CA GLU A 152 -17.48 4.17 -1.67
C GLU A 152 -16.25 5.07 -1.82
N ILE A 153 -15.30 4.67 -2.68
CA ILE A 153 -14.06 5.42 -2.93
C ILE A 153 -14.12 6.03 -4.33
N GLU A 154 -13.94 7.34 -4.39
CA GLU A 154 -13.89 8.13 -5.63
C GLU A 154 -12.47 8.59 -5.99
#